data_00ed3306f89f812f5e46f706a6365976
#
_entry.id   00ed3306f89f812f5e46f706a6365976
#
_cell.length_a   1.000
_cell.length_b   1.000
_cell.length_c   1.000
_cell.angle_alpha   90.00
_cell.angle_beta   90.00
_cell.angle_gamma   90.00
#
_symmetry.space_group_name_H-M   'P 1'
#
loop_
_entity.id
_entity.type
_entity.pdbx_description
1 polymer ?
#
loop_
_entity_poly.entity_id
_entity_poly.type
_entity_poly.pdbx_seq_one_letter_code
_entity_poly.pdbx_strand_id
1 'polypeptide(L)'
;MRYIALLLMGLLASPSYALTQVDIFSAEVAINAEDKQPEQVARNTGMEQVLIRATGQTDVASNETIQKAMRKSSQYMSQMSFGESNDQSTLRMRFNGAQIRSLLTQAQLPYWPDTRSNILVWLVEEDNYDKNIVWEHSNSQLAASLQANAKERGLPLTLPVGDFDDITGIATSDLWGSFVTPISKASQRYPVDAVLVIKAQSSGLRWALYDQKPSQLTSAPTSPVSGSLSGNSDTTSKKLVDQISNYYAGKSAVTVASESSESILTQFISLNNAQDFFQLENALKRLNSVASLDILKIQNNEVTFRIHLLSTQQEFEQEVASIRQVAKVEESYIEPEVSPEFETQDNTMSVGDDSTDAAEVAGDETDSGVQVIKGNEASEDTELTADATLEDSSTEDLTITAPVHAKPSLVYEWVRS
;
A
#
# COMPACT_ATOMS: atom_id res chain seq x y z
N MET A 1 7.16 -46.26 -15.58
CA MET A 1 6.46 -44.95 -15.82
C MET A 1 5.63 -44.45 -14.64
N ARG A 2 4.92 -45.28 -13.87
CA ARG A 2 4.12 -44.85 -12.69
C ARG A 2 4.98 -44.25 -11.56
N TYR A 3 6.20 -44.71 -11.35
CA TYR A 3 7.10 -44.20 -10.28
C TYR A 3 7.81 -42.88 -10.65
N ILE A 4 7.98 -42.58 -11.95
CA ILE A 4 8.55 -41.33 -12.45
C ILE A 4 7.54 -40.20 -12.24
N ALA A 5 6.23 -40.45 -12.41
CA ALA A 5 5.18 -39.46 -12.14
C ALA A 5 5.08 -39.09 -10.65
N LEU A 6 5.27 -40.06 -9.74
CA LEU A 6 5.30 -39.81 -8.30
C LEU A 6 6.55 -39.03 -7.87
N LEU A 7 7.69 -39.26 -8.51
CA LEU A 7 8.92 -38.51 -8.25
C LEU A 7 8.83 -37.09 -8.77
N LEU A 8 8.19 -36.84 -9.92
CA LEU A 8 7.94 -35.52 -10.46
C LEU A 8 6.94 -34.71 -9.59
N MET A 9 5.96 -35.38 -8.97
CA MET A 9 4.97 -34.73 -8.12
C MET A 9 5.55 -34.30 -6.75
N GLY A 10 6.62 -34.98 -6.29
CA GLY A 10 7.37 -34.61 -5.07
C GLY A 10 8.28 -33.40 -5.24
N LEU A 11 8.69 -33.03 -6.47
CA LEU A 11 9.57 -31.89 -6.75
C LEU A 11 8.82 -30.53 -6.80
N LEU A 12 7.48 -30.53 -6.81
CA LEU A 12 6.65 -29.34 -6.85
C LEU A 12 6.26 -28.78 -5.47
N ALA A 13 6.65 -29.44 -4.38
CA ALA A 13 6.48 -28.94 -3.03
C ALA A 13 7.60 -27.98 -2.65
N SER A 14 7.73 -26.85 -3.35
CA SER A 14 8.55 -25.74 -2.87
C SER A 14 7.87 -25.13 -1.65
N PRO A 15 8.55 -24.98 -0.51
CA PRO A 15 7.98 -24.26 0.62
C PRO A 15 7.65 -22.85 0.19
N SER A 16 6.35 -22.54 0.12
CA SER A 16 5.88 -21.18 -0.10
C SER A 16 6.16 -20.40 1.17
N TYR A 17 7.20 -19.59 1.17
CA TYR A 17 7.44 -18.62 2.23
C TYR A 17 6.46 -17.46 2.03
N ALA A 18 5.31 -17.54 2.66
CA ALA A 18 4.37 -16.45 2.70
C ALA A 18 4.83 -15.48 3.80
N LEU A 19 5.33 -14.32 3.41
CA LEU A 19 5.43 -13.17 4.32
C LEU A 19 4.07 -12.97 5.01
N THR A 20 4.08 -12.69 6.30
CA THR A 20 2.84 -12.55 7.07
C THR A 20 2.16 -11.24 6.70
N GLN A 21 0.96 -11.35 6.14
CA GLN A 21 0.13 -10.18 5.87
C GLN A 21 -0.68 -9.80 7.10
N VAL A 22 -0.53 -8.57 7.57
CA VAL A 22 -1.20 -8.02 8.75
C VAL A 22 -2.34 -7.11 8.30
N ASP A 23 -3.52 -7.26 8.91
CA ASP A 23 -4.61 -6.30 8.71
C ASP A 23 -4.32 -5.01 9.48
N ILE A 24 -3.66 -4.06 8.81
CA ILE A 24 -3.30 -2.77 9.39
C ILE A 24 -4.42 -1.74 9.33
N PHE A 25 -5.47 -1.99 8.53
CA PHE A 25 -6.54 -1.04 8.25
C PHE A 25 -7.83 -1.28 9.04
N SER A 26 -7.89 -2.30 9.90
CA SER A 26 -9.03 -2.56 10.78
C SER A 26 -8.73 -2.15 12.21
N ALA A 27 -9.71 -1.58 12.90
CA ALA A 27 -9.65 -1.25 14.32
C ALA A 27 -10.92 -1.68 15.05
N GLU A 28 -10.78 -2.09 16.29
CA GLU A 28 -11.88 -2.33 17.22
C GLU A 28 -11.61 -1.54 18.51
N VAL A 29 -12.51 -0.62 18.85
CA VAL A 29 -12.35 0.31 19.96
C VAL A 29 -13.56 0.21 20.89
N ALA A 30 -13.33 0.09 22.19
CA ALA A 30 -14.40 0.14 23.16
C ALA A 30 -15.07 1.52 23.19
N ILE A 31 -16.40 1.52 23.27
CA ILE A 31 -17.20 2.74 23.33
C ILE A 31 -17.40 3.08 24.81
N ASN A 32 -16.87 4.22 25.23
CA ASN A 32 -17.12 4.73 26.58
C ASN A 32 -18.35 5.62 26.56
N ALA A 33 -19.44 5.16 27.20
CA ALA A 33 -20.70 5.87 27.26
C ALA A 33 -20.65 7.22 28.01
N GLU A 34 -19.59 7.45 28.81
CA GLU A 34 -19.41 8.70 29.57
C GLU A 34 -18.86 9.84 28.70
N ASP A 35 -18.33 9.54 27.51
CA ASP A 35 -17.82 10.55 26.59
C ASP A 35 -18.96 11.40 25.99
N LYS A 36 -18.72 12.69 25.74
CA LYS A 36 -19.72 13.57 25.14
C LYS A 36 -20.16 13.12 23.75
N GLN A 37 -19.25 12.48 22.98
CA GLN A 37 -19.48 11.96 21.64
C GLN A 37 -18.78 10.60 21.50
N PRO A 38 -19.31 9.55 22.13
CA PRO A 38 -18.58 8.29 22.31
C PRO A 38 -18.19 7.64 21.00
N GLU A 39 -19.07 7.67 19.99
CA GLU A 39 -18.75 7.11 18.69
C GLU A 39 -17.67 7.93 17.93
N GLN A 40 -17.67 9.27 18.05
CA GLN A 40 -16.67 10.10 17.41
C GLN A 40 -15.29 9.89 18.04
N VAL A 41 -15.25 9.78 19.36
CA VAL A 41 -14.02 9.45 20.11
C VAL A 41 -13.51 8.08 19.66
N ALA A 42 -14.37 7.07 19.64
CA ALA A 42 -13.99 5.72 19.18
C ALA A 42 -13.50 5.71 17.72
N ARG A 43 -14.13 6.47 16.81
CA ARG A 43 -13.68 6.60 15.41
C ARG A 43 -12.29 7.24 15.32
N ASN A 44 -12.06 8.29 16.08
CA ASN A 44 -10.76 8.96 16.09
C ASN A 44 -9.67 8.06 16.66
N THR A 45 -9.92 7.37 17.79
CA THR A 45 -9.00 6.39 18.36
C THR A 45 -8.69 5.25 17.39
N GLY A 46 -9.71 4.73 16.70
CA GLY A 46 -9.52 3.68 15.72
C GLY A 46 -8.70 4.15 14.50
N MET A 47 -8.93 5.38 14.03
CA MET A 47 -8.12 5.96 12.96
C MET A 47 -6.67 6.16 13.40
N GLU A 48 -6.45 6.64 14.62
CA GLU A 48 -5.11 6.79 15.19
C GLU A 48 -4.38 5.45 15.29
N GLN A 49 -5.02 4.39 15.78
CA GLN A 49 -4.44 3.04 15.80
C GLN A 49 -4.04 2.54 14.41
N VAL A 50 -4.87 2.79 13.40
CA VAL A 50 -4.57 2.44 12.00
C VAL A 50 -3.37 3.24 11.50
N LEU A 51 -3.32 4.53 11.76
CA LEU A 51 -2.21 5.40 11.35
C LEU A 51 -0.90 5.02 12.05
N ILE A 52 -0.92 4.71 13.35
CA ILE A 52 0.25 4.20 14.09
C ILE A 52 0.77 2.91 13.45
N ARG A 53 -0.12 1.97 13.10
CA ARG A 53 0.26 0.73 12.42
C ARG A 53 0.80 0.98 11.01
N ALA A 54 0.17 1.89 10.28
CA ALA A 54 0.54 2.20 8.89
C ALA A 54 1.84 3.02 8.77
N THR A 55 2.23 3.76 9.81
CA THR A 55 3.48 4.55 9.81
C THR A 55 4.60 3.94 10.62
N GLY A 56 4.26 3.13 11.63
CA GLY A 56 5.19 2.72 12.68
C GLY A 56 5.50 3.81 13.70
N GLN A 57 4.95 5.02 13.57
CA GLN A 57 5.18 6.15 14.48
C GLN A 57 4.06 6.25 15.52
N THR A 58 4.39 6.45 16.79
CA THR A 58 3.42 6.58 17.88
C THR A 58 2.86 7.99 18.05
N ASP A 59 3.55 8.99 17.51
CA ASP A 59 3.23 10.41 17.60
C ASP A 59 2.51 10.97 16.37
N VAL A 60 1.99 10.07 15.52
CA VAL A 60 1.33 10.41 14.25
C VAL A 60 0.20 11.44 14.41
N ALA A 61 -0.52 11.40 15.54
CA ALA A 61 -1.59 12.34 15.85
C ALA A 61 -1.12 13.79 16.11
N SER A 62 0.19 14.02 16.26
CA SER A 62 0.76 15.37 16.39
C SER A 62 0.84 16.13 15.05
N ASN A 63 0.77 15.43 13.92
CA ASN A 63 0.83 16.02 12.59
C ASN A 63 -0.46 16.78 12.25
N GLU A 64 -0.35 18.04 11.82
CA GLU A 64 -1.50 18.90 11.54
C GLU A 64 -2.44 18.36 10.45
N THR A 65 -1.89 17.74 9.40
CA THR A 65 -2.67 17.13 8.31
C THR A 65 -3.48 15.96 8.83
N ILE A 66 -2.87 15.13 9.68
CA ILE A 66 -3.55 14.02 10.36
C ILE A 66 -4.65 14.51 11.29
N GLN A 67 -4.40 15.55 12.09
CA GLN A 67 -5.43 16.14 12.98
C GLN A 67 -6.65 16.64 12.20
N LYS A 68 -6.44 17.27 11.04
CA LYS A 68 -7.53 17.71 10.16
C LYS A 68 -8.31 16.51 9.61
N ALA A 69 -7.63 15.45 9.19
CA ALA A 69 -8.24 14.22 8.70
C ALA A 69 -9.04 13.49 9.78
N MET A 70 -8.52 13.40 11.01
CA MET A 70 -9.20 12.74 12.15
C MET A 70 -10.53 13.40 12.50
N ARG A 71 -10.68 14.72 12.33
CA ARG A 71 -11.98 15.40 12.49
C ARG A 71 -13.03 14.95 11.48
N LYS A 72 -12.61 14.35 10.37
CA LYS A 72 -13.44 13.80 9.29
C LYS A 72 -13.20 12.30 9.11
N SER A 73 -12.90 11.59 10.21
CA SER A 73 -12.50 10.17 10.19
C SER A 73 -13.48 9.27 9.45
N SER A 74 -14.78 9.60 9.44
CA SER A 74 -15.80 8.85 8.71
C SER A 74 -15.58 8.79 7.18
N GLN A 75 -14.89 9.78 6.60
CA GLN A 75 -14.61 9.80 5.15
C GLN A 75 -13.55 8.75 4.76
N TYR A 76 -12.72 8.33 5.69
CA TYR A 76 -11.66 7.35 5.48
C TYR A 76 -12.12 5.91 5.75
N MET A 77 -13.35 5.72 6.25
CA MET A 77 -13.89 4.40 6.58
C MET A 77 -14.60 3.77 5.39
N SER A 78 -14.33 2.47 5.17
CA SER A 78 -15.05 1.65 4.19
C SER A 78 -16.16 0.81 4.84
N GLN A 79 -16.02 0.50 6.14
CA GLN A 79 -17.01 -0.30 6.88
C GLN A 79 -16.99 0.09 8.35
N MET A 80 -18.16 0.07 8.98
CA MET A 80 -18.34 0.30 10.41
C MET A 80 -19.45 -0.62 10.94
N SER A 81 -19.26 -1.23 12.10
CA SER A 81 -20.25 -2.05 12.78
C SER A 81 -20.03 -2.00 14.31
N PHE A 82 -21.13 -2.18 15.04
CA PHE A 82 -21.05 -2.35 16.48
C PHE A 82 -20.74 -3.80 16.82
N GLY A 83 -20.00 -4.00 17.90
CA GLY A 83 -19.65 -5.28 18.47
C GLY A 83 -19.69 -5.25 19.97
N GLU A 84 -19.33 -6.35 20.60
CA GLU A 84 -19.19 -6.49 22.03
C GLU A 84 -17.88 -7.27 22.31
N SER A 85 -17.12 -6.80 23.29
CA SER A 85 -15.88 -7.43 23.74
C SER A 85 -15.74 -7.19 25.24
N ASN A 86 -15.55 -8.27 26.04
CA ASN A 86 -15.43 -8.20 27.51
C ASN A 86 -16.57 -7.40 28.17
N ASP A 87 -17.83 -7.69 27.80
CA ASP A 87 -19.03 -7.03 28.28
C ASP A 87 -19.08 -5.50 28.01
N GLN A 88 -18.24 -5.02 27.07
CA GLN A 88 -18.23 -3.62 26.63
C GLN A 88 -18.63 -3.53 25.16
N SER A 89 -19.49 -2.56 24.87
CA SER A 89 -19.80 -2.24 23.46
C SER A 89 -18.57 -1.73 22.76
N THR A 90 -18.31 -2.24 21.56
CA THR A 90 -17.17 -1.85 20.73
C THR A 90 -17.62 -1.30 19.39
N LEU A 91 -16.78 -0.48 18.78
CA LEU A 91 -16.91 -0.03 17.41
C LEU A 91 -15.84 -0.72 16.56
N ARG A 92 -16.28 -1.57 15.64
CA ARG A 92 -15.42 -2.24 14.65
C ARG A 92 -15.41 -1.42 13.38
N MET A 93 -14.23 -1.07 12.92
CA MET A 93 -14.03 -0.19 11.78
C MET A 93 -13.03 -0.79 10.81
N ARG A 94 -13.29 -0.60 9.52
CA ARG A 94 -12.32 -0.84 8.45
C ARG A 94 -12.11 0.44 7.68
N PHE A 95 -10.86 0.86 7.53
CA PHE A 95 -10.47 2.05 6.79
C PHE A 95 -10.08 1.71 5.36
N ASN A 96 -10.27 2.66 4.45
CA ASN A 96 -9.86 2.51 3.07
C ASN A 96 -8.34 2.69 2.96
N GLY A 97 -7.63 1.59 2.65
CA GLY A 97 -6.16 1.61 2.59
C GLY A 97 -5.58 2.59 1.59
N ALA A 98 -6.23 2.78 0.42
CA ALA A 98 -5.78 3.76 -0.56
C ALA A 98 -5.90 5.21 -0.04
N GLN A 99 -7.01 5.53 0.64
CA GLN A 99 -7.21 6.85 1.23
C GLN A 99 -6.26 7.10 2.41
N ILE A 100 -5.98 6.09 3.23
CA ILE A 100 -4.99 6.20 4.32
C ILE A 100 -3.59 6.45 3.73
N ARG A 101 -3.16 5.69 2.71
CA ARG A 101 -1.87 5.92 2.06
C ARG A 101 -1.76 7.32 1.44
N SER A 102 -2.80 7.77 0.73
CA SER A 102 -2.86 9.14 0.20
C SER A 102 -2.76 10.21 1.29
N LEU A 103 -3.42 9.97 2.44
CA LEU A 103 -3.31 10.85 3.60
C LEU A 103 -1.88 10.91 4.15
N LEU A 104 -1.20 9.76 4.26
CA LEU A 104 0.18 9.70 4.74
C LEU A 104 1.13 10.46 3.78
N THR A 105 0.91 10.32 2.47
CA THR A 105 1.63 11.10 1.45
C THR A 105 1.44 12.61 1.68
N GLN A 106 0.21 13.08 1.84
CA GLN A 106 -0.09 14.50 2.09
C GLN A 106 0.51 14.99 3.42
N ALA A 107 0.57 14.12 4.43
CA ALA A 107 1.15 14.41 5.73
C ALA A 107 2.68 14.31 5.75
N GLN A 108 3.32 13.88 4.66
CA GLN A 108 4.76 13.59 4.55
C GLN A 108 5.24 12.57 5.60
N LEU A 109 4.39 11.59 5.90
CA LEU A 109 4.68 10.52 6.85
C LEU A 109 5.09 9.24 6.11
N PRO A 110 5.98 8.43 6.70
CA PRO A 110 6.39 7.17 6.10
C PRO A 110 5.21 6.18 6.09
N TYR A 111 5.22 5.26 5.13
CA TYR A 111 4.30 4.14 5.08
C TYR A 111 5.04 2.84 5.40
N TRP A 112 4.64 2.16 6.46
CA TRP A 112 5.11 0.82 6.80
C TRP A 112 4.10 -0.22 6.29
N PRO A 113 4.49 -1.04 5.28
CA PRO A 113 3.60 -1.97 4.61
C PRO A 113 2.96 -3.01 5.55
N ASP A 114 1.87 -3.62 5.06
CA ASP A 114 1.15 -4.70 5.74
C ASP A 114 1.86 -6.06 5.68
N THR A 115 2.85 -6.20 4.80
CA THR A 115 3.70 -7.38 4.69
C THR A 115 4.85 -7.27 5.68
N ARG A 116 4.82 -8.07 6.75
CA ARG A 116 5.74 -7.93 7.88
C ARG A 116 6.43 -9.22 8.25
N SER A 117 7.65 -9.08 8.78
CA SER A 117 8.42 -10.21 9.30
C SER A 117 7.70 -10.83 10.49
N ASN A 118 7.49 -12.13 10.47
CA ASN A 118 7.03 -12.89 11.62
C ASN A 118 8.22 -13.21 12.54
N ILE A 119 8.05 -12.93 13.84
CA ILE A 119 9.12 -13.03 14.84
C ILE A 119 8.80 -14.14 15.82
N LEU A 120 9.65 -15.16 15.89
CA LEU A 120 9.57 -16.16 16.98
C LEU A 120 10.13 -15.57 18.27
N VAL A 121 9.38 -15.64 19.35
CA VAL A 121 9.75 -15.08 20.66
C VAL A 121 10.10 -16.21 21.64
N TRP A 122 11.37 -16.37 21.94
CA TRP A 122 11.84 -17.17 23.04
C TRP A 122 11.89 -16.30 24.30
N LEU A 123 10.90 -16.46 25.18
CA LEU A 123 10.80 -15.74 26.44
C LEU A 123 11.20 -16.65 27.61
N VAL A 124 12.17 -16.21 28.38
CA VAL A 124 12.56 -16.86 29.66
C VAL A 124 12.26 -15.89 30.79
N GLU A 125 11.44 -16.33 31.74
CA GLU A 125 11.12 -15.59 32.96
C GLU A 125 11.89 -16.19 34.14
N GLU A 126 12.51 -15.31 34.94
CA GLU A 126 13.16 -15.67 36.19
C GLU A 126 12.25 -15.28 37.36
N ASP A 127 11.79 -16.29 38.09
CA ASP A 127 11.02 -16.16 39.36
C ASP A 127 11.74 -16.91 40.46
N ASN A 128 12.06 -16.21 41.55
CA ASN A 128 12.72 -16.79 42.72
C ASN A 128 13.96 -17.65 42.43
N TYR A 129 14.80 -17.19 41.47
CA TYR A 129 15.99 -17.86 40.94
C TYR A 129 15.73 -19.02 39.98
N ASP A 130 14.47 -19.47 39.84
CA ASP A 130 14.11 -20.44 38.80
C ASP A 130 13.86 -19.75 37.49
N LYS A 131 14.38 -20.35 36.39
CA LYS A 131 14.26 -19.82 35.05
C LYS A 131 13.42 -20.76 34.23
N ASN A 132 12.29 -20.25 33.73
CA ASN A 132 11.34 -21.03 32.99
C ASN A 132 11.14 -20.43 31.58
N ILE A 133 11.08 -21.31 30.57
CA ILE A 133 10.68 -20.91 29.21
C ILE A 133 9.17 -20.73 29.21
N VAL A 134 8.72 -19.62 28.62
CA VAL A 134 7.30 -19.33 28.44
C VAL A 134 6.85 -19.86 27.10
N TRP A 135 5.86 -20.73 27.12
CA TRP A 135 5.23 -21.34 25.95
C TRP A 135 3.94 -20.61 25.60
N GLU A 136 3.41 -20.84 24.40
CA GLU A 136 2.18 -20.20 23.90
C GLU A 136 1.01 -20.28 24.89
N HIS A 137 0.87 -21.42 25.58
CA HIS A 137 -0.22 -21.66 26.54
C HIS A 137 0.16 -21.41 28.00
N SER A 138 1.34 -20.84 28.26
CA SER A 138 1.76 -20.49 29.62
C SER A 138 0.94 -19.30 30.14
N ASN A 139 0.64 -19.33 31.46
CA ASN A 139 -0.01 -18.22 32.13
C ASN A 139 1.03 -17.15 32.50
N SER A 140 1.56 -16.43 31.51
CA SER A 140 2.51 -15.35 31.68
C SER A 140 1.87 -14.01 31.33
N GLN A 141 1.87 -13.09 32.31
CA GLN A 141 1.37 -11.73 32.09
C GLN A 141 2.25 -10.97 31.09
N LEU A 142 3.56 -11.16 31.13
CA LEU A 142 4.47 -10.51 30.19
C LEU A 142 4.22 -10.98 28.74
N ALA A 143 4.01 -12.29 28.54
CA ALA A 143 3.67 -12.82 27.21
C ALA A 143 2.35 -12.27 26.70
N ALA A 144 1.32 -12.23 27.54
CA ALA A 144 0.02 -11.65 27.19
C ALA A 144 0.13 -10.15 26.83
N SER A 145 0.87 -9.38 27.65
CA SER A 145 1.11 -7.95 27.37
C SER A 145 1.93 -7.74 26.10
N LEU A 146 2.93 -8.59 25.80
CA LEU A 146 3.70 -8.54 24.56
C LEU A 146 2.81 -8.78 23.35
N GLN A 147 1.96 -9.82 23.38
CA GLN A 147 1.04 -10.13 22.29
C GLN A 147 0.02 -9.01 22.05
N ALA A 148 -0.54 -8.44 23.13
CA ALA A 148 -1.49 -7.34 23.04
C ALA A 148 -0.86 -6.08 22.40
N ASN A 149 0.29 -5.64 22.92
CA ASN A 149 1.03 -4.49 22.37
C ASN A 149 1.49 -4.74 20.93
N ALA A 150 1.94 -5.96 20.60
CA ALA A 150 2.34 -6.34 19.25
C ALA A 150 1.16 -6.27 18.27
N LYS A 151 -0.02 -6.73 18.68
CA LYS A 151 -1.26 -6.59 17.90
C LYS A 151 -1.63 -5.12 17.65
N GLU A 152 -1.48 -4.25 18.65
CA GLU A 152 -1.72 -2.82 18.49
C GLU A 152 -0.78 -2.19 17.47
N ARG A 153 0.48 -2.61 17.44
CA ARG A 153 1.51 -2.13 16.50
C ARG A 153 1.49 -2.86 15.15
N GLY A 154 0.68 -3.92 15.04
CA GLY A 154 0.66 -4.80 13.87
C GLY A 154 1.99 -5.52 13.65
N LEU A 155 2.67 -5.93 14.71
CA LEU A 155 3.91 -6.70 14.68
C LEU A 155 3.59 -8.18 14.87
N PRO A 156 3.80 -9.07 13.88
CA PRO A 156 3.53 -10.48 14.03
C PRO A 156 4.51 -11.14 15.02
N LEU A 157 3.99 -11.67 16.11
CA LEU A 157 4.77 -12.45 17.07
C LEU A 157 4.22 -13.88 17.16
N THR A 158 5.12 -14.84 17.16
CA THR A 158 4.85 -16.27 17.38
C THR A 158 5.53 -16.70 18.67
N LEU A 159 4.80 -17.28 19.61
CA LEU A 159 5.38 -17.96 20.75
C LEU A 159 5.57 -19.45 20.44
N PRO A 160 6.60 -20.12 20.97
CA PRO A 160 6.78 -21.55 20.78
C PRO A 160 5.66 -22.33 21.49
N VAL A 161 5.21 -23.41 20.86
CA VAL A 161 4.05 -24.19 21.33
C VAL A 161 4.31 -24.88 22.65
N GLY A 162 5.56 -25.32 22.89
CA GLY A 162 5.94 -26.06 24.09
C GLY A 162 5.57 -27.54 24.03
N ASP A 163 5.61 -28.12 22.86
CA ASP A 163 5.43 -29.56 22.67
C ASP A 163 6.72 -30.35 23.02
N PHE A 164 6.70 -31.66 22.79
CA PHE A 164 7.82 -32.52 23.11
C PHE A 164 9.13 -32.10 22.41
N ASP A 165 9.05 -31.67 21.16
CA ASP A 165 10.21 -31.27 20.38
C ASP A 165 10.80 -29.96 20.89
N ASP A 166 9.97 -29.02 21.33
CA ASP A 166 10.41 -27.77 21.94
C ASP A 166 11.07 -28.02 23.31
N ILE A 167 10.41 -28.80 24.16
CA ILE A 167 10.90 -29.08 25.53
C ILE A 167 12.23 -29.84 25.52
N THR A 168 12.41 -30.72 24.55
CA THR A 168 13.65 -31.52 24.42
C THR A 168 14.68 -30.87 23.51
N GLY A 169 14.26 -29.92 22.66
CA GLY A 169 15.10 -29.29 21.63
C GLY A 169 15.94 -28.14 22.11
N ILE A 170 15.55 -27.48 23.22
CA ILE A 170 16.24 -26.31 23.74
C ILE A 170 16.18 -26.26 25.27
N ALA A 171 17.30 -25.98 25.90
CA ALA A 171 17.35 -25.78 27.36
C ALA A 171 17.22 -24.31 27.75
N THR A 172 16.69 -24.06 28.94
CA THR A 172 16.62 -22.69 29.50
C THR A 172 18.01 -22.03 29.55
N SER A 173 19.04 -22.80 29.84
CA SER A 173 20.45 -22.34 29.85
C SER A 173 20.92 -21.87 28.47
N ASP A 174 20.42 -22.48 27.39
CA ASP A 174 20.79 -22.10 26.02
C ASP A 174 20.26 -20.71 25.67
N LEU A 175 18.99 -20.43 26.02
CA LEU A 175 18.36 -19.14 25.86
C LEU A 175 19.00 -18.09 26.78
N TRP A 176 19.24 -18.45 28.05
CA TRP A 176 19.82 -17.53 29.01
C TRP A 176 21.27 -17.17 28.68
N GLY A 177 22.03 -18.13 28.14
CA GLY A 177 23.39 -17.94 27.63
C GLY A 177 23.45 -17.27 26.25
N SER A 178 22.32 -17.14 25.55
CA SER A 178 22.27 -16.71 24.13
C SER A 178 23.11 -17.58 23.21
N PHE A 179 23.08 -18.91 23.40
CA PHE A 179 23.81 -19.84 22.55
C PHE A 179 23.10 -19.98 21.19
N VAL A 180 23.71 -19.39 20.14
CA VAL A 180 23.07 -19.24 18.82
C VAL A 180 22.74 -20.59 18.18
N THR A 181 23.62 -21.61 18.33
CA THR A 181 23.42 -22.91 17.68
C THR A 181 22.15 -23.63 18.16
N PRO A 182 21.89 -23.84 19.48
CA PRO A 182 20.63 -24.43 19.92
C PRO A 182 19.43 -23.55 19.61
N ILE A 183 19.54 -22.21 19.73
CA ILE A 183 18.47 -21.26 19.35
C ILE A 183 18.11 -21.43 17.87
N SER A 184 19.09 -21.44 16.97
CA SER A 184 18.89 -21.66 15.54
C SER A 184 18.16 -22.99 15.27
N LYS A 185 18.65 -24.08 15.85
CA LYS A 185 18.12 -25.43 15.64
C LYS A 185 16.65 -25.54 16.11
N ALA A 186 16.35 -25.07 17.32
CA ALA A 186 14.98 -25.12 17.86
C ALA A 186 14.02 -24.22 17.09
N SER A 187 14.50 -23.09 16.57
CA SER A 187 13.66 -22.14 15.82
C SER A 187 13.34 -22.56 14.38
N GLN A 188 14.12 -23.48 13.77
CA GLN A 188 13.96 -23.87 12.35
C GLN A 188 12.62 -24.55 12.03
N ARG A 189 11.97 -25.12 13.02
CA ARG A 189 10.64 -25.74 12.85
C ARG A 189 9.50 -24.73 12.66
N TYR A 190 9.74 -23.46 13.01
CA TYR A 190 8.77 -22.39 12.92
C TYR A 190 8.95 -21.61 11.60
N PRO A 191 7.84 -21.32 10.87
CA PRO A 191 7.88 -20.53 9.65
C PRO A 191 7.98 -19.03 9.98
N VAL A 192 9.16 -18.59 10.43
CA VAL A 192 9.42 -17.24 10.91
C VAL A 192 10.61 -16.61 10.18
N ASP A 193 10.65 -15.27 10.18
CA ASP A 193 11.68 -14.50 9.49
C ASP A 193 12.77 -14.00 10.44
N ALA A 194 12.47 -13.95 11.74
CA ALA A 194 13.39 -13.47 12.76
C ALA A 194 13.19 -14.21 14.09
N VAL A 195 14.18 -14.12 14.99
CA VAL A 195 14.13 -14.71 16.32
C VAL A 195 14.41 -13.63 17.37
N LEU A 196 13.51 -13.48 18.34
CA LEU A 196 13.65 -12.59 19.48
C LEU A 196 13.85 -13.42 20.75
N VAL A 197 14.94 -13.21 21.45
CA VAL A 197 15.21 -13.83 22.76
C VAL A 197 15.02 -12.78 23.84
N ILE A 198 14.14 -13.05 24.81
CA ILE A 198 13.82 -12.17 25.93
C ILE A 198 14.17 -12.89 27.23
N LYS A 199 14.93 -12.23 28.11
CA LYS A 199 15.30 -12.67 29.45
C LYS A 199 14.71 -11.71 30.45
N ALA A 200 13.59 -12.09 31.06
CA ALA A 200 12.84 -11.27 31.98
C ALA A 200 13.21 -11.59 33.45
N GLN A 201 13.41 -10.55 34.21
CA GLN A 201 13.68 -10.59 35.66
C GLN A 201 12.72 -9.63 36.37
N SER A 202 12.60 -9.71 37.67
CA SER A 202 11.73 -8.84 38.47
C SER A 202 12.00 -7.33 38.27
N SER A 203 13.24 -6.95 37.93
CA SER A 203 13.65 -5.55 37.74
C SER A 203 13.52 -5.04 36.29
N GLY A 204 13.22 -5.92 35.33
CA GLY A 204 13.15 -5.58 33.92
C GLY A 204 13.51 -6.75 33.02
N LEU A 205 13.83 -6.43 31.74
CA LEU A 205 14.19 -7.46 30.77
C LEU A 205 15.41 -7.07 29.94
N ARG A 206 16.09 -8.07 29.43
CA ARG A 206 17.12 -7.97 28.38
C ARG A 206 16.65 -8.73 27.16
N TRP A 207 16.91 -8.22 25.99
CA TRP A 207 16.45 -8.81 24.74
C TRP A 207 17.51 -8.75 23.64
N ALA A 208 17.41 -9.69 22.72
CA ALA A 208 18.24 -9.76 21.52
C ALA A 208 17.37 -10.21 20.34
N LEU A 209 17.27 -9.38 19.30
CA LEU A 209 16.59 -9.65 18.04
C LEU A 209 17.59 -10.07 17.00
N TYR A 210 17.49 -11.30 16.54
CA TYR A 210 18.19 -11.84 15.38
C TYR A 210 17.30 -11.65 14.16
N ASP A 211 17.54 -10.56 13.41
CA ASP A 211 16.73 -10.20 12.23
C ASP A 211 17.19 -10.96 10.99
N GLN A 212 17.08 -12.28 11.07
CA GLN A 212 17.38 -13.23 10.00
C GLN A 212 16.67 -14.57 10.27
N LYS A 213 16.43 -15.31 9.20
CA LYS A 213 15.79 -16.64 9.32
C LYS A 213 16.59 -17.56 10.24
N PRO A 214 15.90 -18.42 11.01
CA PRO A 214 16.57 -19.34 11.94
C PRO A 214 17.72 -20.13 11.32
N SER A 215 17.59 -20.61 10.08
CA SER A 215 18.63 -21.36 9.37
C SER A 215 19.89 -20.55 9.06
N GLN A 216 19.78 -19.23 9.00
CA GLN A 216 20.89 -18.32 8.70
C GLN A 216 21.69 -17.92 9.94
N LEU A 217 21.15 -18.11 11.14
CA LEU A 217 21.80 -17.70 12.40
C LEU A 217 23.19 -18.33 12.58
N THR A 218 23.40 -19.54 12.06
CA THR A 218 24.69 -20.24 12.16
C THR A 218 25.50 -20.23 10.87
N SER A 219 24.83 -20.14 9.70
CA SER A 219 25.49 -20.19 8.39
C SER A 219 25.99 -18.83 7.91
N ALA A 220 25.31 -17.75 8.24
CA ALA A 220 25.64 -16.38 7.87
C ALA A 220 25.26 -15.42 9.01
N PRO A 221 25.94 -15.53 10.19
CA PRO A 221 25.52 -14.79 11.37
C PRO A 221 25.71 -13.29 11.22
N THR A 222 24.69 -12.51 11.62
CA THR A 222 24.75 -11.08 11.80
C THR A 222 24.66 -10.73 13.28
N SER A 223 25.17 -9.58 13.68
CA SER A 223 25.05 -9.12 15.07
C SER A 223 23.58 -8.83 15.40
N PRO A 224 23.05 -9.35 16.52
CA PRO A 224 21.67 -9.07 16.91
C PRO A 224 21.51 -7.61 17.35
N VAL A 225 20.33 -7.06 17.09
CA VAL A 225 19.89 -5.83 17.73
C VAL A 225 19.49 -6.18 19.17
N SER A 226 20.04 -5.50 20.15
CA SER A 226 19.83 -5.87 21.54
C SER A 226 19.63 -4.65 22.44
N GLY A 227 19.00 -4.88 23.59
CA GLY A 227 18.75 -3.83 24.56
C GLY A 227 18.35 -4.37 25.93
N SER A 228 18.17 -3.44 26.85
CA SER A 228 17.64 -3.70 28.19
C SER A 228 16.62 -2.66 28.57
N LEU A 229 15.58 -3.08 29.31
CA LEU A 229 14.49 -2.24 29.77
C LEU A 229 14.25 -2.51 31.25
N SER A 230 14.04 -1.46 32.03
CA SER A 230 13.70 -1.56 33.45
C SER A 230 12.26 -1.14 33.67
N GLY A 231 11.57 -1.81 34.60
CA GLY A 231 10.18 -1.55 34.94
C GLY A 231 9.35 -2.82 35.10
N ASN A 232 8.06 -2.65 35.27
CA ASN A 232 7.11 -3.79 35.36
C ASN A 232 6.82 -4.38 33.97
N SER A 233 6.14 -5.51 33.91
CA SER A 233 5.83 -6.27 32.71
C SER A 233 5.10 -5.43 31.64
N ASP A 234 4.11 -4.62 32.04
CA ASP A 234 3.30 -3.83 31.10
C ASP A 234 4.10 -2.72 30.44
N THR A 235 4.91 -1.98 31.23
CA THR A 235 5.74 -0.90 30.70
C THR A 235 6.90 -1.41 29.85
N THR A 236 7.51 -2.52 30.24
CA THR A 236 8.64 -3.10 29.49
C THR A 236 8.19 -3.79 28.23
N SER A 237 7.04 -4.49 28.23
CA SER A 237 6.45 -5.09 27.03
C SER A 237 6.11 -4.03 25.97
N LYS A 238 5.46 -2.93 26.39
CA LYS A 238 5.13 -1.82 25.49
C LYS A 238 6.37 -1.20 24.87
N LYS A 239 7.36 -0.84 25.71
CA LYS A 239 8.62 -0.25 25.24
C LYS A 239 9.39 -1.18 24.31
N LEU A 240 9.41 -2.49 24.60
CA LEU A 240 10.08 -3.48 23.76
C LEU A 240 9.42 -3.57 22.38
N VAL A 241 8.09 -3.71 22.37
CA VAL A 241 7.34 -3.76 21.10
C VAL A 241 7.50 -2.47 20.31
N ASP A 242 7.48 -1.30 20.98
CA ASP A 242 7.74 -0.01 20.31
C ASP A 242 9.14 0.05 19.69
N GLN A 243 10.19 -0.39 20.40
CA GLN A 243 11.56 -0.42 19.88
C GLN A 243 11.69 -1.34 18.66
N ILE A 244 11.12 -2.55 18.72
CA ILE A 244 11.17 -3.50 17.61
C ILE A 244 10.33 -3.00 16.43
N SER A 245 9.14 -2.45 16.68
CA SER A 245 8.28 -1.88 15.64
C SER A 245 8.97 -0.70 14.93
N ASN A 246 9.60 0.19 15.70
CA ASN A 246 10.35 1.31 15.15
C ASN A 246 11.56 0.85 14.33
N TYR A 247 12.26 -0.22 14.77
CA TYR A 247 13.34 -0.82 14.01
C TYR A 247 12.85 -1.32 12.63
N TYR A 248 11.78 -2.11 12.60
CA TYR A 248 11.25 -2.63 11.33
C TYR A 248 10.59 -1.53 10.48
N ALA A 249 9.89 -0.59 11.09
CA ALA A 249 9.35 0.55 10.37
C ALA A 249 10.46 1.38 9.72
N GLY A 250 11.54 1.67 10.44
CA GLY A 250 12.69 2.38 9.90
C GLY A 250 13.42 1.63 8.77
N LYS A 251 13.42 0.28 8.83
CA LYS A 251 14.04 -0.57 7.81
C LYS A 251 13.18 -0.73 6.55
N SER A 252 11.86 -0.76 6.71
CA SER A 252 10.91 -1.18 5.67
C SER A 252 9.95 -0.06 5.25
N ALA A 253 9.92 1.06 5.98
CA ALA A 253 9.05 2.17 5.63
C ALA A 253 9.53 2.85 4.35
N VAL A 254 8.61 2.97 3.42
CA VAL A 254 8.82 3.77 2.22
C VAL A 254 8.64 5.23 2.62
N THR A 255 9.75 5.99 2.66
CA THR A 255 9.68 7.43 2.87
C THR A 255 9.14 8.06 1.58
N VAL A 256 7.98 8.68 1.67
CA VAL A 256 7.45 9.45 0.55
C VAL A 256 8.38 10.66 0.38
N ALA A 257 9.22 10.63 -0.66
CA ALA A 257 10.00 11.79 -1.02
C ALA A 257 9.04 12.95 -1.31
N SER A 258 9.31 14.11 -0.76
CA SER A 258 8.48 15.32 -0.91
C SER A 258 8.31 15.79 -2.37
N GLU A 259 9.01 15.15 -3.30
CA GLU A 259 8.93 15.37 -4.74
C GLU A 259 8.08 14.32 -5.48
N SER A 260 7.57 13.30 -4.81
CA SER A 260 6.85 12.19 -5.45
C SER A 260 5.32 12.28 -5.37
N SER A 261 4.75 13.47 -5.51
CA SER A 261 3.39 13.56 -6.06
C SER A 261 3.41 13.20 -7.57
N GLU A 262 4.50 12.62 -8.05
CA GLU A 262 4.66 12.19 -9.43
C GLU A 262 3.81 10.96 -9.68
N SER A 263 2.83 11.15 -10.54
CA SER A 263 2.16 10.04 -11.18
C SER A 263 2.95 9.67 -12.44
N ILE A 264 3.26 8.40 -12.60
CA ILE A 264 3.87 7.87 -13.82
C ILE A 264 2.82 7.22 -14.70
N LEU A 265 3.00 7.36 -16.01
CA LEU A 265 2.19 6.66 -17.01
C LEU A 265 2.88 5.35 -17.37
N THR A 266 2.27 4.24 -17.04
CA THR A 266 2.83 2.91 -17.29
C THR A 266 1.87 2.09 -18.12
N GLN A 267 2.37 1.55 -19.23
CA GLN A 267 1.63 0.68 -20.12
C GLN A 267 2.02 -0.78 -19.88
N PHE A 268 1.04 -1.65 -19.81
CA PHE A 268 1.22 -3.10 -19.77
C PHE A 268 0.60 -3.71 -21.02
N ILE A 269 1.36 -4.53 -21.72
CA ILE A 269 0.97 -5.21 -22.96
C ILE A 269 0.84 -6.71 -22.73
N SER A 270 0.28 -7.43 -23.71
CA SER A 270 0.11 -8.91 -23.67
C SER A 270 -0.90 -9.43 -22.64
N LEU A 271 -1.86 -8.60 -22.18
CA LEU A 271 -2.95 -8.98 -21.28
C LEU A 271 -4.09 -9.62 -22.10
N ASN A 272 -4.09 -10.94 -22.22
CA ASN A 272 -4.96 -11.63 -23.17
C ASN A 272 -6.38 -11.94 -22.64
N ASN A 273 -6.62 -11.78 -21.34
CA ASN A 273 -7.92 -12.03 -20.72
C ASN A 273 -8.11 -11.19 -19.44
N ALA A 274 -9.35 -11.16 -18.93
CA ALA A 274 -9.67 -10.46 -17.71
C ALA A 274 -8.93 -10.99 -16.46
N GLN A 275 -8.59 -12.26 -16.43
CA GLN A 275 -7.86 -12.86 -15.31
C GLN A 275 -6.43 -12.31 -15.23
N ASP A 276 -5.73 -12.18 -16.37
CA ASP A 276 -4.41 -11.57 -16.44
C ASP A 276 -4.45 -10.12 -15.94
N PHE A 277 -5.48 -9.37 -16.37
CA PHE A 277 -5.70 -8.00 -15.93
C PHE A 277 -5.88 -7.90 -14.40
N PHE A 278 -6.77 -8.70 -13.81
CA PHE A 278 -6.98 -8.66 -12.36
C PHE A 278 -5.77 -9.16 -11.56
N GLN A 279 -5.00 -10.10 -12.08
CA GLN A 279 -3.76 -10.54 -11.45
C GLN A 279 -2.72 -9.43 -11.46
N LEU A 280 -2.54 -8.74 -12.59
CA LEU A 280 -1.66 -7.58 -12.70
C LEU A 280 -2.09 -6.45 -11.76
N GLU A 281 -3.36 -6.05 -11.80
CA GLU A 281 -3.90 -5.00 -10.95
C GLU A 281 -3.67 -5.28 -9.48
N ASN A 282 -3.96 -6.52 -9.05
CA ASN A 282 -3.73 -6.95 -7.67
C ASN A 282 -2.24 -7.00 -7.31
N ALA A 283 -1.37 -7.41 -8.23
CA ALA A 283 0.07 -7.41 -8.01
C ALA A 283 0.60 -5.97 -7.83
N LEU A 284 0.20 -5.05 -8.71
CA LEU A 284 0.59 -3.63 -8.63
C LEU A 284 0.07 -2.95 -7.35
N LYS A 285 -1.18 -3.23 -6.94
CA LYS A 285 -1.74 -2.69 -5.68
C LYS A 285 -1.01 -3.15 -4.42
N ARG A 286 -0.29 -4.27 -4.50
CA ARG A 286 0.49 -4.82 -3.38
C ARG A 286 1.90 -4.25 -3.29
N LEU A 287 2.38 -3.56 -4.32
CA LEU A 287 3.70 -2.93 -4.29
C LEU A 287 3.71 -1.79 -3.25
N ASN A 288 4.80 -1.71 -2.51
CA ASN A 288 4.96 -0.71 -1.45
C ASN A 288 5.13 0.70 -2.01
N SER A 289 5.71 0.78 -3.21
CA SER A 289 5.91 2.02 -3.95
C SER A 289 4.62 2.62 -4.53
N VAL A 290 3.50 1.88 -4.53
CA VAL A 290 2.25 2.30 -5.18
C VAL A 290 1.22 2.82 -4.18
N ALA A 291 0.81 4.08 -4.33
CA ALA A 291 -0.27 4.71 -3.56
C ALA A 291 -1.66 4.34 -4.10
N SER A 292 -1.86 4.57 -5.39
CA SER A 292 -3.09 4.26 -6.10
C SER A 292 -2.85 4.01 -7.58
N LEU A 293 -3.79 3.34 -8.22
CA LEU A 293 -3.80 3.05 -9.66
C LEU A 293 -5.07 3.62 -10.28
N ASP A 294 -4.91 4.47 -11.29
CA ASP A 294 -6.00 4.93 -12.14
C ASP A 294 -5.88 4.29 -13.53
N ILE A 295 -6.93 3.65 -13.98
CA ILE A 295 -6.98 3.09 -15.33
C ILE A 295 -7.31 4.23 -16.30
N LEU A 296 -6.37 4.58 -17.16
CA LEU A 296 -6.58 5.64 -18.17
C LEU A 296 -7.13 5.08 -19.47
N LYS A 297 -6.64 3.91 -19.88
CA LYS A 297 -7.00 3.33 -21.16
C LYS A 297 -6.90 1.81 -21.11
N ILE A 298 -7.89 1.14 -21.69
CA ILE A 298 -7.84 -0.29 -22.02
C ILE A 298 -8.08 -0.39 -23.51
N GLN A 299 -7.15 -0.99 -24.24
CA GLN A 299 -7.27 -1.17 -25.68
C GLN A 299 -6.70 -2.52 -26.09
N ASN A 300 -7.53 -3.36 -26.71
CA ASN A 300 -7.16 -4.73 -27.09
C ASN A 300 -6.61 -5.54 -25.88
N ASN A 301 -5.32 -5.86 -25.92
CA ASN A 301 -4.57 -6.58 -24.90
C ASN A 301 -3.59 -5.68 -24.11
N GLU A 302 -3.82 -4.38 -24.12
CA GLU A 302 -2.99 -3.37 -23.49
C GLU A 302 -3.79 -2.54 -22.49
N VAL A 303 -3.16 -2.19 -21.37
CA VAL A 303 -3.72 -1.30 -20.36
C VAL A 303 -2.72 -0.23 -20.00
N THR A 304 -3.17 1.01 -19.96
CA THR A 304 -2.38 2.15 -19.48
C THR A 304 -2.90 2.59 -18.13
N PHE A 305 -2.04 2.55 -17.14
CA PHE A 305 -2.30 3.07 -15.81
C PHE A 305 -1.60 4.41 -15.60
N ARG A 306 -2.26 5.29 -14.86
CA ARG A 306 -1.59 6.34 -14.10
C ARG A 306 -1.34 5.78 -12.71
N ILE A 307 -0.08 5.63 -12.35
CA ILE A 307 0.35 5.06 -11.08
C ILE A 307 0.83 6.21 -10.19
N HIS A 308 0.14 6.43 -9.09
CA HIS A 308 0.56 7.38 -8.06
C HIS A 308 1.54 6.69 -7.13
N LEU A 309 2.75 7.21 -7.05
CA LEU A 309 3.83 6.61 -6.28
C LEU A 309 3.86 7.11 -4.84
N LEU A 310 4.21 6.23 -3.92
CA LEU A 310 4.60 6.55 -2.54
C LEU A 310 6.11 6.74 -2.41
N SER A 311 6.86 6.33 -3.44
CA SER A 311 8.32 6.36 -3.47
C SER A 311 8.84 6.84 -4.83
N THR A 312 10.13 6.69 -5.07
CA THR A 312 10.75 7.06 -6.36
C THR A 312 10.35 6.10 -7.48
N GLN A 313 10.38 6.58 -8.73
CA GLN A 313 10.17 5.73 -9.91
C GLN A 313 11.15 4.56 -9.93
N GLN A 314 12.39 4.76 -9.50
CA GLN A 314 13.41 3.71 -9.47
C GLN A 314 13.04 2.55 -8.52
N GLU A 315 12.51 2.86 -7.34
CA GLU A 315 12.02 1.84 -6.39
C GLU A 315 10.81 1.10 -6.97
N PHE A 316 9.88 1.80 -7.61
CA PHE A 316 8.77 1.19 -8.33
C PHE A 316 9.27 0.20 -9.39
N GLU A 317 10.23 0.60 -10.23
CA GLU A 317 10.80 -0.28 -11.26
C GLU A 317 11.46 -1.53 -10.68
N GLN A 318 12.16 -1.40 -9.54
CA GLN A 318 12.76 -2.54 -8.83
C GLN A 318 11.69 -3.49 -8.26
N GLU A 319 10.61 -2.94 -7.68
CA GLU A 319 9.51 -3.75 -7.16
C GLU A 319 8.74 -4.46 -8.29
N VAL A 320 8.45 -3.77 -9.40
CA VAL A 320 7.80 -4.37 -10.58
C VAL A 320 8.65 -5.50 -11.16
N ALA A 321 9.97 -5.33 -11.22
CA ALA A 321 10.90 -6.38 -11.69
C ALA A 321 10.86 -7.64 -10.81
N SER A 322 10.39 -7.55 -9.56
CA SER A 322 10.20 -8.71 -8.68
C SER A 322 8.95 -9.54 -9.02
N ILE A 323 8.02 -9.00 -9.80
CA ILE A 323 6.81 -9.69 -10.24
C ILE A 323 7.18 -10.66 -11.36
N ARG A 324 7.10 -11.96 -11.10
CA ARG A 324 7.54 -13.02 -12.05
C ARG A 324 6.86 -12.94 -13.43
N GLN A 325 5.64 -12.42 -13.48
CA GLN A 325 4.84 -12.33 -14.70
C GLN A 325 5.02 -10.99 -15.44
N VAL A 326 5.92 -10.12 -14.99
CA VAL A 326 6.13 -8.81 -15.61
C VAL A 326 7.57 -8.69 -16.07
N ALA A 327 7.78 -8.36 -17.35
CA ALA A 327 9.07 -8.08 -17.94
C ALA A 327 9.10 -6.63 -18.46
N LYS A 328 10.18 -5.90 -18.21
CA LYS A 328 10.35 -4.55 -18.75
C LYS A 328 10.64 -4.66 -20.25
N VAL A 329 9.91 -3.91 -21.06
CA VAL A 329 10.18 -3.78 -22.50
C VAL A 329 11.20 -2.66 -22.66
N GLU A 330 12.42 -3.04 -23.09
CA GLU A 330 13.41 -2.04 -23.48
C GLU A 330 12.95 -1.44 -24.82
N GLU A 331 12.74 -0.11 -24.88
CA GLU A 331 12.53 0.58 -26.14
C GLU A 331 13.79 0.39 -27.00
N SER A 332 13.74 -0.57 -27.92
CA SER A 332 14.67 -0.56 -29.04
C SER A 332 14.40 0.73 -29.80
N TYR A 333 15.40 1.59 -29.86
CA TYR A 333 15.39 2.83 -30.60
C TYR A 333 14.97 2.55 -32.03
N ILE A 334 13.67 2.69 -32.32
CA ILE A 334 13.21 2.75 -33.71
C ILE A 334 13.54 4.16 -34.16
N GLU A 335 14.67 4.28 -34.84
CA GLU A 335 15.03 5.47 -35.59
C GLU A 335 13.80 5.85 -36.43
N PRO A 336 13.28 7.09 -36.37
CA PRO A 336 12.13 7.47 -37.15
C PRO A 336 12.51 7.26 -38.64
N GLU A 337 11.80 6.37 -39.33
CA GLU A 337 11.89 6.27 -40.79
C GLU A 337 11.65 7.66 -41.37
N VAL A 338 12.72 8.22 -41.87
CA VAL A 338 12.70 9.44 -42.69
C VAL A 338 11.85 9.09 -43.89
N SER A 339 10.64 9.60 -43.94
CA SER A 339 9.81 9.54 -45.15
C SER A 339 10.60 10.13 -46.31
N PRO A 340 10.69 9.47 -47.48
CA PRO A 340 11.43 10.01 -48.61
C PRO A 340 10.80 11.34 -49.02
N GLU A 341 11.63 12.36 -49.03
CA GLU A 341 11.34 13.65 -49.62
C GLU A 341 10.87 13.43 -51.08
N PHE A 342 9.64 13.87 -51.34
CA PHE A 342 9.18 14.06 -52.70
C PHE A 342 10.03 15.17 -53.34
N GLU A 343 10.97 14.81 -54.22
CA GLU A 343 11.64 15.74 -55.11
C GLU A 343 10.59 16.43 -55.97
N THR A 344 10.40 17.72 -55.74
CA THR A 344 9.69 18.64 -56.64
C THR A 344 10.60 18.89 -57.81
N GLN A 345 10.36 18.20 -58.92
CA GLN A 345 10.92 18.59 -60.22
C GLN A 345 10.27 19.88 -60.65
N ASP A 346 11.11 20.91 -60.69
CA ASP A 346 10.91 22.19 -61.32
C ASP A 346 10.90 21.98 -62.82
N ASN A 347 9.78 22.25 -63.51
CA ASN A 347 9.70 22.33 -64.94
C ASN A 347 9.01 23.62 -65.35
N THR A 348 9.83 24.64 -65.53
CA THR A 348 9.52 25.86 -66.26
C THR A 348 9.22 25.54 -67.72
N MET A 349 8.04 25.96 -68.24
CA MET A 349 7.89 26.58 -69.56
C MET A 349 6.45 27.08 -69.80
N SER A 350 6.29 28.39 -69.76
CA SER A 350 6.05 29.22 -70.98
C SER A 350 4.62 29.21 -71.53
N VAL A 351 3.93 30.34 -71.26
CA VAL A 351 3.13 31.19 -72.19
C VAL A 351 2.08 30.53 -73.09
N GLY A 352 0.85 30.96 -72.96
CA GLY A 352 -0.23 30.82 -73.94
C GLY A 352 -1.54 31.39 -73.40
N ASP A 353 -1.74 32.63 -73.79
CA ASP A 353 -2.93 33.47 -73.82
C ASP A 353 -4.09 32.76 -74.56
N ASP A 354 -5.30 32.82 -74.14
CA ASP A 354 -6.46 33.34 -74.89
C ASP A 354 -7.81 32.99 -74.20
N SER A 355 -8.51 34.04 -73.89
CA SER A 355 -9.91 34.44 -73.93
C SER A 355 -11.08 33.47 -73.95
N THR A 356 -12.11 34.00 -73.30
CA THR A 356 -13.58 33.95 -73.61
C THR A 356 -14.32 32.65 -73.17
N ASP A 357 -15.45 32.64 -72.61
CA ASP A 357 -16.68 33.42 -72.66
C ASP A 357 -17.74 32.66 -71.81
N ALA A 358 -18.51 33.39 -71.06
CA ALA A 358 -19.95 33.46 -70.88
C ALA A 358 -20.85 32.21 -70.59
N ALA A 359 -21.79 32.56 -69.77
CA ALA A 359 -23.19 32.17 -69.68
C ALA A 359 -23.56 31.10 -68.65
N GLU A 360 -24.20 31.48 -67.57
CA GLU A 360 -25.62 31.78 -67.39
C GLU A 360 -26.52 30.54 -67.28
N VAL A 361 -27.35 30.60 -66.26
CA VAL A 361 -28.78 30.30 -66.16
C VAL A 361 -29.09 29.25 -65.04
N ALA A 362 -29.59 29.70 -63.91
CA ALA A 362 -30.91 29.89 -63.40
C ALA A 362 -31.74 28.62 -63.00
N GLY A 363 -32.37 28.80 -61.87
CA GLY A 363 -33.70 28.23 -61.53
C GLY A 363 -33.63 26.99 -60.64
N ASP A 364 -34.42 26.76 -59.71
CA ASP A 364 -35.66 27.35 -59.26
C ASP A 364 -36.07 26.71 -57.92
N GLU A 365 -36.67 27.46 -57.10
CA GLU A 365 -37.67 27.28 -56.06
C GLU A 365 -38.22 25.87 -55.71
N THR A 366 -38.50 25.61 -54.44
CA THR A 366 -39.78 25.66 -53.71
C THR A 366 -39.62 24.90 -52.39
N ASP A 367 -39.95 25.48 -51.32
CA ASP A 367 -41.16 25.85 -50.56
C ASP A 367 -41.67 24.81 -49.55
N SER A 368 -42.08 25.33 -48.40
CA SER A 368 -43.02 24.85 -47.41
C SER A 368 -42.49 23.87 -46.37
N GLY A 369 -42.66 24.15 -45.11
CA GLY A 369 -43.78 24.56 -44.32
C GLY A 369 -43.53 24.61 -42.81
N VAL A 370 -44.05 25.66 -42.36
CA VAL A 370 -44.29 26.10 -40.98
C VAL A 370 -45.12 25.11 -40.19
N GLN A 371 -44.86 24.94 -38.90
CA GLN A 371 -45.91 25.07 -37.89
C GLN A 371 -45.40 25.34 -36.47
N VAL A 372 -45.90 26.44 -35.97
CA VAL A 372 -45.88 27.00 -34.63
C VAL A 372 -46.94 26.32 -33.76
N ILE A 373 -46.67 26.03 -32.52
CA ILE A 373 -47.70 26.09 -31.46
C ILE A 373 -47.14 26.79 -30.24
N LYS A 374 -47.90 27.83 -29.87
CA LYS A 374 -47.86 28.69 -28.71
C LYS A 374 -48.44 28.04 -27.47
N GLY A 375 -48.18 28.67 -26.34
CA GLY A 375 -49.07 28.76 -25.17
C GLY A 375 -48.24 28.75 -23.89
N ASN A 376 -48.02 29.85 -23.32
CA ASN A 376 -48.75 30.77 -22.44
C ASN A 376 -48.56 30.43 -20.98
N GLU A 377 -48.02 31.39 -20.30
CA GLU A 377 -48.47 32.37 -19.26
C GLU A 377 -48.25 31.83 -17.84
N ALA A 378 -47.94 32.56 -16.78
CA ALA A 378 -47.77 33.99 -16.53
C ALA A 378 -47.07 34.15 -15.14
N SER A 379 -46.36 35.26 -14.99
CA SER A 379 -46.35 36.31 -13.93
C SER A 379 -46.01 35.87 -12.49
N GLU A 380 -45.28 36.60 -11.65
CA GLU A 380 -45.25 38.04 -11.34
C GLU A 380 -43.95 38.38 -10.60
N ASP A 381 -43.33 39.46 -10.97
CA ASP A 381 -42.86 40.65 -10.28
C ASP A 381 -42.24 40.57 -8.88
N THR A 382 -41.00 41.09 -8.74
CA THR A 382 -40.75 42.31 -7.98
C THR A 382 -39.39 42.92 -8.30
N GLU A 383 -39.42 44.18 -8.69
CA GLU A 383 -38.32 45.13 -8.89
C GLU A 383 -37.48 45.36 -7.61
N LEU A 384 -36.19 45.72 -7.79
CA LEU A 384 -35.61 47.00 -7.40
C LEU A 384 -34.13 47.10 -7.76
N THR A 385 -33.87 47.93 -8.76
CA THR A 385 -32.91 49.04 -8.94
C THR A 385 -31.43 48.88 -8.51
N ALA A 386 -30.60 48.97 -9.53
CA ALA A 386 -29.57 49.97 -9.86
C ALA A 386 -28.26 49.91 -9.07
N ASP A 387 -27.13 49.78 -9.70
CA ASP A 387 -26.36 50.82 -10.33
C ASP A 387 -25.17 50.24 -11.10
N ALA A 388 -24.71 51.01 -12.08
CA ALA A 388 -23.75 50.69 -13.10
C ALA A 388 -22.30 50.67 -12.60
N THR A 389 -21.50 49.78 -13.16
CA THR A 389 -20.23 50.20 -13.79
C THR A 389 -19.77 49.13 -14.76
N LEU A 390 -19.63 49.53 -16.01
CA LEU A 390 -19.00 48.78 -17.11
C LEU A 390 -17.49 48.75 -16.85
N GLU A 391 -16.94 47.56 -16.68
CA GLU A 391 -15.55 47.29 -17.01
C GLU A 391 -15.47 46.11 -17.94
N ASP A 392 -14.86 46.42 -19.06
CA ASP A 392 -14.41 45.61 -20.17
C ASP A 392 -13.69 44.33 -19.69
N SER A 393 -14.28 43.16 -19.89
CA SER A 393 -13.56 41.91 -19.76
C SER A 393 -13.57 41.18 -21.09
N SER A 394 -12.43 41.24 -21.73
CA SER A 394 -11.99 40.42 -22.81
C SER A 394 -12.46 38.97 -22.65
N THR A 395 -13.22 38.49 -23.62
CA THR A 395 -13.53 37.09 -23.84
C THR A 395 -12.24 36.31 -24.06
N GLU A 396 -11.73 35.68 -23.00
CA GLU A 396 -10.78 34.60 -23.14
C GLU A 396 -11.51 33.39 -23.74
N ASP A 397 -11.13 33.13 -24.95
CA ASP A 397 -11.48 31.93 -25.73
C ASP A 397 -10.97 30.71 -24.97
N LEU A 398 -11.87 30.01 -24.22
CA LEU A 398 -11.62 28.72 -23.61
C LEU A 398 -11.51 27.70 -24.73
N THR A 399 -10.36 27.65 -25.40
CA THR A 399 -9.94 26.50 -26.18
C THR A 399 -9.84 25.30 -25.24
N ILE A 400 -10.86 24.43 -25.26
CA ILE A 400 -10.79 23.09 -24.70
C ILE A 400 -9.71 22.35 -25.51
N THR A 401 -8.48 22.42 -25.02
CA THR A 401 -7.42 21.56 -25.52
C THR A 401 -7.82 20.12 -25.19
N ALA A 402 -8.08 19.34 -26.24
CA ALA A 402 -8.20 17.89 -26.15
C ALA A 402 -7.01 17.33 -25.35
N PRO A 403 -7.22 16.28 -24.52
CA PRO A 403 -6.13 15.74 -23.70
C PRO A 403 -5.00 15.29 -24.61
N VAL A 404 -3.85 15.94 -24.45
CA VAL A 404 -2.59 15.51 -25.06
C VAL A 404 -2.39 14.06 -24.63
N HIS A 405 -2.35 13.13 -25.59
CA HIS A 405 -1.98 11.74 -25.32
C HIS A 405 -0.51 11.74 -24.86
N ALA A 406 -0.31 11.88 -23.56
CA ALA A 406 1.02 11.74 -22.98
C ALA A 406 1.51 10.31 -23.26
N LYS A 407 2.67 10.18 -23.88
CA LYS A 407 3.31 8.89 -24.15
C LYS A 407 3.61 8.22 -22.80
N PRO A 408 3.33 6.91 -22.60
CA PRO A 408 3.69 6.22 -21.37
C PRO A 408 5.20 6.30 -21.13
N SER A 409 5.60 6.57 -19.90
CA SER A 409 7.00 6.68 -19.51
C SER A 409 7.68 5.33 -19.33
N LEU A 410 6.89 4.29 -19.07
CA LEU A 410 7.35 2.91 -18.86
C LEU A 410 6.43 1.93 -19.61
N VAL A 411 7.02 0.90 -20.21
CA VAL A 411 6.29 -0.18 -20.89
C VAL A 411 6.74 -1.52 -20.33
N TYR A 412 5.78 -2.37 -19.98
CA TYR A 412 6.01 -3.71 -19.49
C TYR A 412 5.18 -4.73 -20.24
N GLU A 413 5.68 -5.94 -20.35
CA GLU A 413 4.98 -7.07 -20.94
C GLU A 413 4.54 -8.05 -19.85
N TRP A 414 3.28 -8.54 -19.97
CA TRP A 414 2.77 -9.62 -19.14
C TRP A 414 3.16 -10.97 -19.72
N VAL A 415 4.02 -11.69 -19.00
CA VAL A 415 4.54 -12.99 -19.39
C VAL A 415 3.78 -14.08 -18.63
N ARG A 416 3.11 -14.98 -19.35
CA ARG A 416 2.46 -16.13 -18.72
C ARG A 416 3.52 -17.14 -18.27
N SER A 417 3.41 -17.55 -17.00
CA SER A 417 4.22 -18.64 -16.44
C SER A 417 3.67 -20.02 -16.79
#